data_3dd1580c09ec321f5dc728aa3263627c
#
_entry.id   3dd1580c09ec321f5dc728aa3263627c
#
_cell.length_a   1.000
_cell.length_b   1.000
_cell.length_c   1.000
_cell.angle_alpha   90.00
_cell.angle_beta   90.00
_cell.angle_gamma   90.00
#
_symmetry.space_group_name_H-M   'P 1'
#
loop_
_entity.id
_entity.type
_entity.pdbx_description
1 polymer ?
#
loop_
_entity_poly.entity_id
_entity_poly.type
_entity_poly.pdbx_seq_one_letter_code
_entity_poly.pdbx_strand_id
1 'polypeptide(L)'
;MNAYTLAKERYAALGVDTEAVLETLKNVTVSVHCWQGDDVVGFDAKEALSGGIQTTGNYPGRARTPDELMADIDKVISLVPGQVKMNLHASYAIFDENNPWVDRDKLEPKHFKKWVDFCKARGLGADFNPTYFSHPCLLYTSPSPRDMRRS
;
A
#
# COMPACT_ATOMS: atom_id res chain seq x y z
N MET A 1 -36.75 5.87 8.04
CA MET A 1 -35.80 4.73 8.08
C MET A 1 -34.47 5.26 7.59
N ASN A 2 -33.37 5.05 8.33
CA ASN A 2 -32.05 5.50 7.85
C ASN A 2 -31.44 4.47 6.89
N ALA A 3 -30.40 4.87 6.14
CA ALA A 3 -29.77 4.01 5.15
C ALA A 3 -29.20 2.71 5.74
N TYR A 4 -28.68 2.78 6.97
CA TYR A 4 -28.14 1.61 7.68
C TYR A 4 -29.23 0.57 7.98
N THR A 5 -30.39 1.00 8.50
CA THR A 5 -31.52 0.10 8.80
C THR A 5 -31.99 -0.63 7.55
N LEU A 6 -32.12 0.11 6.44
CA LEU A 6 -32.53 -0.48 5.16
C LEU A 6 -31.50 -1.50 4.65
N ALA A 7 -30.20 -1.20 4.77
CA ALA A 7 -29.13 -2.14 4.39
C ALA A 7 -29.18 -3.40 5.26
N LYS A 8 -29.32 -3.24 6.58
CA LYS A 8 -29.45 -4.35 7.52
C LYS A 8 -30.60 -5.30 7.17
N GLU A 9 -31.78 -4.76 6.86
CA GLU A 9 -32.92 -5.56 6.44
C GLU A 9 -32.65 -6.35 5.14
N ARG A 10 -31.99 -5.72 4.17
CA ARG A 10 -31.63 -6.38 2.90
C ARG A 10 -30.61 -7.51 3.11
N TYR A 11 -29.61 -7.31 3.96
CA TYR A 11 -28.65 -8.35 4.31
C TYR A 11 -29.30 -9.49 5.10
N ALA A 12 -30.22 -9.17 6.02
CA ALA A 12 -30.96 -10.17 6.77
C ALA A 12 -31.82 -11.05 5.86
N ALA A 13 -32.41 -10.49 4.80
CA ALA A 13 -33.15 -11.25 3.79
C ALA A 13 -32.26 -12.27 3.02
N LEU A 14 -30.96 -12.06 3.01
CA LEU A 14 -29.95 -12.98 2.45
C LEU A 14 -29.36 -13.94 3.50
N GLY A 15 -29.87 -13.92 4.72
CA GLY A 15 -29.38 -14.76 5.83
C GLY A 15 -28.13 -14.21 6.52
N VAL A 16 -27.78 -12.94 6.33
CA VAL A 16 -26.61 -12.31 6.93
C VAL A 16 -26.99 -11.47 8.14
N ASP A 17 -26.50 -11.83 9.31
CA ASP A 17 -26.57 -10.99 10.51
C ASP A 17 -25.43 -9.95 10.47
N THR A 18 -25.76 -8.73 10.11
CA THR A 18 -24.79 -7.64 9.95
C THR A 18 -24.10 -7.26 11.25
N GLU A 19 -24.79 -7.36 12.40
CA GLU A 19 -24.17 -7.02 13.69
C GLU A 19 -23.11 -8.07 14.07
N ALA A 20 -23.43 -9.35 13.92
CA ALA A 20 -22.48 -10.44 14.17
C ALA A 20 -21.27 -10.37 13.21
N VAL A 21 -21.49 -10.03 11.93
CA VAL A 21 -20.43 -9.86 10.96
C VAL A 21 -19.53 -8.67 11.31
N LEU A 22 -20.11 -7.53 11.68
CA LEU A 22 -19.33 -6.35 12.08
C LEU A 22 -18.50 -6.62 13.33
N GLU A 23 -19.01 -7.36 14.28
CA GLU A 23 -18.24 -7.78 15.47
C GLU A 23 -17.07 -8.68 15.09
N THR A 24 -17.29 -9.64 14.20
CA THR A 24 -16.24 -10.50 13.66
C THR A 24 -15.16 -9.70 12.93
N LEU A 25 -15.57 -8.74 12.10
CA LEU A 25 -14.66 -7.90 11.33
C LEU A 25 -13.74 -7.01 12.17
N LYS A 26 -14.12 -6.68 13.42
CA LYS A 26 -13.21 -5.97 14.34
C LYS A 26 -11.91 -6.72 14.60
N ASN A 27 -11.93 -8.05 14.48
CA ASN A 27 -10.78 -8.91 14.70
C ASN A 27 -10.03 -9.26 13.41
N VAL A 28 -10.50 -8.80 12.26
CA VAL A 28 -9.85 -9.01 10.96
C VAL A 28 -8.90 -7.85 10.69
N THR A 29 -7.61 -8.17 10.59
CA THR A 29 -6.59 -7.17 10.26
C THR A 29 -6.60 -6.88 8.76
N VAL A 30 -6.78 -5.61 8.40
CA VAL A 30 -6.77 -5.15 7.02
C VAL A 30 -5.38 -4.64 6.65
N SER A 31 -4.81 -5.17 5.57
CA SER A 31 -3.56 -4.65 5.02
C SER A 31 -3.85 -3.48 4.07
N VAL A 32 -3.40 -2.29 4.43
CA VAL A 32 -3.64 -1.05 3.69
C VAL A 32 -2.50 -0.80 2.73
N HIS A 33 -2.82 -0.79 1.44
CA HIS A 33 -1.88 -0.43 0.39
C HIS A 33 -1.75 1.10 0.28
N CYS A 34 -0.52 1.59 0.17
CA CYS A 34 -0.24 3.03 0.10
C CYS A 34 -0.09 3.56 -1.33
N TRP A 35 -0.30 2.75 -2.35
CA TRP A 35 0.06 3.03 -3.74
C TRP A 35 -0.57 4.31 -4.31
N GLN A 36 -1.75 4.67 -3.88
CA GLN A 36 -2.38 5.92 -4.33
C GLN A 36 -1.80 7.15 -3.65
N GLY A 37 -1.27 7.01 -2.45
CA GLY A 37 -0.72 8.13 -1.69
C GLY A 37 0.47 8.79 -2.38
N ASP A 38 1.33 8.01 -3.02
CA ASP A 38 2.50 8.45 -3.79
C ASP A 38 2.32 8.34 -5.31
N ASP A 39 1.09 8.05 -5.78
CA ASP A 39 0.74 7.83 -7.19
C ASP A 39 1.61 6.72 -7.85
N VAL A 40 1.92 5.68 -7.09
CA VAL A 40 2.72 4.51 -7.50
C VAL A 40 4.16 4.84 -7.92
N VAL A 41 4.66 6.02 -7.58
CA VAL A 41 6.01 6.48 -7.97
C VAL A 41 7.09 5.85 -7.09
N GLY A 42 6.83 5.74 -5.78
CA GLY A 42 7.86 5.34 -4.81
C GLY A 42 8.86 6.45 -4.51
N PHE A 43 9.93 6.11 -3.79
CA PHE A 43 10.96 7.04 -3.32
C PHE A 43 12.37 6.61 -3.70
N ASP A 44 12.54 5.49 -4.42
CA ASP A 44 13.82 4.91 -4.81
C ASP A 44 14.26 5.27 -6.23
N ALA A 45 13.36 5.79 -7.07
CA ALA A 45 13.65 6.07 -8.46
C ALA A 45 14.47 7.35 -8.63
N LYS A 46 15.58 7.26 -9.37
CA LYS A 46 16.34 8.43 -9.84
C LYS A 46 15.70 9.11 -11.05
N GLU A 47 14.92 8.36 -11.81
CA GLU A 47 14.24 8.85 -13.02
C GLU A 47 12.76 8.48 -12.95
N ALA A 48 11.94 9.35 -13.52
CA ALA A 48 10.50 9.08 -13.63
C ALA A 48 10.28 7.84 -14.51
N LEU A 49 9.56 6.86 -13.99
CA LEU A 49 9.17 5.67 -14.76
C LEU A 49 8.28 6.13 -15.93
N SER A 50 8.73 5.90 -17.13
CA SER A 50 8.00 6.24 -18.36
C SER A 50 7.24 5.02 -18.86
N GLY A 51 5.91 5.07 -18.76
CA GLY A 51 5.02 4.13 -19.43
C GLY A 51 4.63 2.89 -18.64
N GLY A 52 3.56 2.24 -19.07
CA GLY A 52 3.04 1.00 -18.53
C GLY A 52 2.02 1.18 -17.40
N ILE A 53 1.65 0.07 -16.78
CA ILE A 53 0.65 -0.03 -15.71
C ILE A 53 1.08 0.73 -14.42
N GLN A 54 2.33 1.18 -14.38
CA GLN A 54 2.93 1.85 -13.23
C GLN A 54 2.60 3.34 -13.16
N THR A 55 2.08 3.91 -14.23
CA THR A 55 1.65 5.31 -14.27
C THR A 55 0.15 5.37 -14.05
N THR A 56 -0.27 5.71 -12.83
CA THR A 56 -1.69 5.81 -12.51
C THR A 56 -2.26 7.17 -12.85
N GLY A 57 -1.43 8.15 -13.09
CA GLY A 57 -1.85 9.48 -13.43
C GLY A 57 -0.83 10.55 -13.03
N ASN A 58 -1.29 11.78 -12.96
CA ASN A 58 -0.51 12.91 -12.52
C ASN A 58 -1.27 13.58 -11.36
N TYR A 59 -1.45 12.85 -10.28
CA TYR A 59 -2.19 13.35 -9.13
C TYR A 59 -1.39 14.46 -8.42
N PRO A 60 -1.87 15.71 -8.42
CA PRO A 60 -1.10 16.84 -7.90
C PRO A 60 -0.94 16.82 -6.38
N GLY A 61 -1.81 16.12 -5.65
CA GLY A 61 -1.78 15.98 -4.19
C GLY A 61 -0.99 14.78 -3.68
N ARG A 62 -0.28 14.05 -4.54
CA ARG A 62 0.50 12.88 -4.11
C ARG A 62 1.60 13.25 -3.13
N ALA A 63 1.91 12.33 -2.23
CA ALA A 63 3.09 12.42 -1.38
C ALA A 63 4.37 12.34 -2.23
N ARG A 64 5.32 13.22 -1.97
CA ARG A 64 6.61 13.31 -2.67
C ARG A 64 7.76 12.84 -1.81
N THR A 65 7.52 12.74 -0.52
CA THR A 65 8.50 12.30 0.47
C THR A 65 7.90 11.22 1.37
N PRO A 66 8.73 10.37 1.99
CA PRO A 66 8.26 9.43 2.99
C PRO A 66 7.49 10.08 4.14
N ASP A 67 7.86 11.29 4.56
CA ASP A 67 7.19 12.01 5.65
C ASP A 67 5.79 12.47 5.26
N GLU A 68 5.60 12.97 4.05
CA GLU A 68 4.29 13.31 3.52
C GLU A 68 3.38 12.06 3.46
N LEU A 69 3.90 10.93 2.96
CA LEU A 69 3.13 9.69 2.91
C LEU A 69 2.79 9.17 4.32
N MET A 70 3.72 9.28 5.27
CA MET A 70 3.45 8.91 6.67
C MET A 70 2.33 9.76 7.28
N ALA A 71 2.27 11.05 6.97
CA ALA A 71 1.18 11.93 7.42
C ALA A 71 -0.16 11.53 6.79
N ASP A 72 -0.19 11.18 5.51
CA ASP A 72 -1.39 10.67 4.84
C ASP A 72 -1.85 9.33 5.43
N ILE A 73 -0.90 8.44 5.73
CA ILE A 73 -1.19 7.16 6.40
C ILE A 73 -1.80 7.40 7.79
N ASP A 74 -1.27 8.32 8.58
CA ASP A 74 -1.84 8.67 9.88
C ASP A 74 -3.29 9.11 9.74
N LYS A 75 -3.59 9.90 8.72
CA LYS A 75 -4.95 10.29 8.43
C LYS A 75 -5.84 9.11 8.06
N VAL A 76 -5.37 8.22 7.19
CA VAL A 76 -6.10 7.02 6.78
C VAL A 76 -6.40 6.14 8.00
N ILE A 77 -5.40 5.84 8.82
CA ILE A 77 -5.56 5.01 10.02
C ILE A 77 -6.60 5.61 10.97
N SER A 78 -6.62 6.93 11.12
CA SER A 78 -7.62 7.61 11.97
C SER A 78 -9.06 7.44 11.49
N LEU A 79 -9.27 7.04 10.24
CA LEU A 79 -10.58 6.89 9.61
C LEU A 79 -11.00 5.43 9.44
N VAL A 80 -10.07 4.49 9.49
CA VAL A 80 -10.33 3.06 9.33
C VAL A 80 -10.65 2.44 10.69
N PRO A 81 -11.85 1.90 10.90
CA PRO A 81 -12.16 1.16 12.11
C PRO A 81 -11.50 -0.22 12.10
N GLY A 82 -10.99 -0.66 13.24
CA GLY A 82 -10.40 -1.98 13.39
C GLY A 82 -8.88 -2.01 13.27
N GLN A 83 -8.35 -3.22 13.12
CA GLN A 83 -6.90 -3.44 13.07
C GLN A 83 -6.38 -3.26 11.64
N VAL A 84 -5.27 -2.56 11.49
CA VAL A 84 -4.63 -2.33 10.20
C VAL A 84 -3.16 -2.74 10.20
N LYS A 85 -2.68 -3.15 9.05
CA LYS A 85 -1.27 -3.29 8.69
C LYS A 85 -0.97 -2.35 7.54
N MET A 86 0.28 -1.97 7.43
CA MET A 86 0.77 -1.22 6.29
C MET A 86 1.38 -2.17 5.27
N ASN A 87 0.98 -2.06 4.01
CA ASN A 87 1.66 -2.74 2.92
C ASN A 87 2.73 -1.81 2.34
N LEU A 88 3.98 -2.12 2.65
CA LEU A 88 5.16 -1.43 2.13
C LEU A 88 5.66 -2.15 0.89
N HIS A 89 6.40 -1.46 0.03
CA HIS A 89 7.03 -2.09 -1.11
C HIS A 89 8.47 -1.59 -1.35
N ALA A 90 9.22 -2.31 -2.17
CA ALA A 90 10.65 -2.07 -2.39
C ALA A 90 10.97 -0.64 -2.83
N SER A 91 10.08 -0.01 -3.61
CA SER A 91 10.22 1.38 -4.05
C SER A 91 10.10 2.42 -2.91
N TYR A 92 9.81 1.99 -1.68
CA TYR A 92 9.81 2.85 -0.49
C TYR A 92 11.14 2.83 0.27
N ALA A 93 12.18 2.23 -0.29
CA ALA A 93 13.52 2.34 0.25
C ALA A 93 13.94 3.81 0.37
N ILE A 94 14.54 4.16 1.50
CA ILE A 94 14.99 5.53 1.80
C ILE A 94 16.50 5.57 1.73
N PHE A 95 17.00 6.51 0.95
CA PHE A 95 18.42 6.73 0.73
C PHE A 95 18.82 8.11 1.22
N ASP A 96 19.98 8.22 1.85
CA ASP A 96 20.58 9.45 2.36
C ASP A 96 22.12 9.39 2.29
N GLU A 97 22.80 10.37 2.86
CA GLU A 97 24.26 10.44 2.86
C GLU A 97 24.94 9.25 3.56
N ASN A 98 24.30 8.70 4.59
CA ASN A 98 24.79 7.54 5.34
C ASN A 98 24.33 6.21 4.73
N ASN A 99 23.38 6.27 3.82
CA ASN A 99 22.67 5.15 3.24
C ASN A 99 22.51 5.39 1.73
N PRO A 100 23.60 5.33 0.97
CA PRO A 100 23.59 5.68 -0.45
C PRO A 100 22.69 4.75 -1.25
N TRP A 101 22.24 5.24 -2.39
CA TRP A 101 21.38 4.49 -3.29
C TRP A 101 22.03 3.17 -3.72
N VAL A 102 21.23 2.11 -3.69
CA VAL A 102 21.60 0.78 -4.17
C VAL A 102 20.47 0.22 -5.03
N ASP A 103 20.79 -0.74 -5.88
CA ASP A 103 19.80 -1.44 -6.68
C ASP A 103 18.95 -2.38 -5.80
N ARG A 104 17.79 -2.80 -6.30
CA ARG A 104 16.81 -3.60 -5.54
C ARG A 104 17.33 -4.92 -5.02
N ASP A 105 18.26 -5.54 -5.73
CA ASP A 105 18.93 -6.77 -5.31
C ASP A 105 19.88 -6.59 -4.12
N LYS A 106 20.19 -5.32 -3.79
CA LYS A 106 21.09 -4.94 -2.68
C LYS A 106 20.38 -4.19 -1.55
N LEU A 107 19.06 -4.18 -1.57
CA LEU A 107 18.28 -3.57 -0.50
C LEU A 107 18.47 -4.35 0.81
N GLU A 108 18.63 -3.61 1.89
CA GLU A 108 18.80 -4.12 3.24
C GLU A 108 17.74 -3.52 4.18
N PRO A 109 17.48 -4.14 5.34
CA PRO A 109 16.51 -3.61 6.31
C PRO A 109 16.75 -2.16 6.74
N LYS A 110 18.00 -1.70 6.72
CA LYS A 110 18.34 -0.31 7.05
C LYS A 110 17.63 0.72 6.19
N HIS A 111 17.39 0.41 4.90
CA HIS A 111 16.70 1.29 3.96
C HIS A 111 15.21 1.48 4.29
N PHE A 112 14.66 0.62 5.14
CA PHE A 112 13.26 0.66 5.59
C PHE A 112 13.11 1.01 7.07
N LYS A 113 14.22 1.34 7.75
CA LYS A 113 14.20 1.59 9.21
C LYS A 113 13.18 2.62 9.62
N LYS A 114 13.07 3.73 8.89
CA LYS A 114 12.11 4.81 9.18
C LYS A 114 10.67 4.32 9.12
N TRP A 115 10.34 3.44 8.17
CA TRP A 115 9.01 2.82 8.06
C TRP A 115 8.73 1.86 9.22
N VAL A 116 9.74 1.07 9.60
CA VAL A 116 9.64 0.16 10.74
C VAL A 116 9.40 0.94 12.04
N ASP A 117 10.14 2.02 12.24
CA ASP A 117 9.98 2.88 13.41
C ASP A 117 8.58 3.53 13.44
N PHE A 118 8.10 3.99 12.29
CA PHE A 118 6.75 4.53 12.11
C PHE A 118 5.67 3.51 12.49
N CYS A 119 5.75 2.29 11.97
CA CYS A 119 4.81 1.23 12.28
C CYS A 119 4.83 0.85 13.76
N LYS A 120 6.02 0.68 14.33
CA LYS A 120 6.20 0.35 15.75
C LYS A 120 5.60 1.41 16.68
N ALA A 121 5.84 2.69 16.39
CA ALA A 121 5.31 3.79 17.19
C ALA A 121 3.77 3.82 17.24
N ARG A 122 3.10 3.19 16.26
CA ARG A 122 1.64 3.13 16.13
C ARG A 122 1.04 1.77 16.42
N GLY A 123 1.85 0.78 16.78
CA GLY A 123 1.41 -0.60 16.98
C GLY A 123 0.90 -1.27 15.71
N LEU A 124 1.37 -0.82 14.54
CA LEU A 124 0.97 -1.37 13.25
C LEU A 124 1.83 -2.57 12.85
N GLY A 125 1.22 -3.60 12.28
CA GLY A 125 1.93 -4.60 11.50
C GLY A 125 2.39 -4.03 10.16
N ALA A 126 3.35 -4.70 9.54
CA ALA A 126 3.81 -4.38 8.19
C ALA A 126 3.81 -5.63 7.31
N ASP A 127 3.25 -5.52 6.13
CA ASP A 127 3.43 -6.45 5.03
C ASP A 127 4.41 -5.84 4.02
N PHE A 128 5.09 -6.65 3.24
CA PHE A 128 6.08 -6.20 2.29
C PHE A 128 5.82 -6.78 0.90
N ASN A 129 5.70 -5.88 -0.09
CA ASN A 129 5.63 -6.25 -1.49
C ASN A 129 7.00 -5.97 -2.14
N PRO A 130 7.74 -7.00 -2.54
CA PRO A 130 9.08 -6.82 -3.13
C PRO A 130 9.06 -6.23 -4.54
N THR A 131 7.89 -6.14 -5.19
CA THR A 131 7.71 -5.56 -6.54
C THR A 131 8.70 -6.12 -7.58
N TYR A 132 8.95 -7.41 -7.58
CA TYR A 132 9.90 -8.09 -8.47
C TYR A 132 9.65 -7.84 -9.95
N PHE A 133 8.40 -7.64 -10.33
CA PHE A 133 7.97 -7.49 -11.72
C PHE A 133 8.02 -6.05 -12.24
N SER A 134 8.45 -5.11 -11.42
CA SER A 134 8.49 -3.67 -11.76
C SER A 134 9.91 -3.11 -11.72
N HIS A 135 10.92 -3.94 -11.88
CA HIS A 135 12.30 -3.48 -11.86
C HIS A 135 12.63 -2.72 -13.15
N PRO A 136 13.30 -1.54 -13.08
CA PRO A 136 13.65 -0.75 -14.27
C PRO A 136 14.52 -1.48 -15.29
N CYS A 137 15.34 -2.45 -14.85
CA CYS A 137 16.15 -3.30 -15.72
C CYS A 137 15.34 -4.39 -16.42
N LEU A 138 14.13 -4.68 -15.97
CA LEU A 138 13.22 -5.57 -16.63
C LEU A 138 12.35 -4.71 -17.56
N LEU A 139 12.80 -4.51 -18.79
CA LEU A 139 12.05 -3.81 -19.84
C LEU A 139 10.69 -4.47 -20.14
N TYR A 140 10.46 -5.63 -19.56
CA TYR A 140 9.22 -6.38 -19.64
C TYR A 140 8.75 -6.69 -18.24
N THR A 141 7.54 -6.29 -17.91
CA THR A 141 6.82 -6.91 -16.82
C THR A 141 6.74 -8.40 -17.12
N SER A 142 7.11 -9.26 -16.17
CA SER A 142 6.83 -10.69 -16.33
C SER A 142 5.34 -10.82 -16.66
N PRO A 143 5.00 -11.47 -17.77
CA PRO A 143 3.60 -11.62 -18.15
C PRO A 143 2.88 -12.33 -17.02
N SER A 144 1.84 -11.71 -16.51
CA SER A 144 0.98 -12.39 -15.55
C SER A 144 0.31 -13.57 -16.28
N PRO A 145 -0.09 -14.64 -15.59
CA PRO A 145 -0.87 -15.72 -16.22
C PRO A 145 -2.11 -15.21 -16.96
N ARG A 146 -2.58 -14.01 -16.64
CA ARG A 146 -3.70 -13.36 -17.31
C ARG A 146 -3.30 -12.81 -18.70
N ASP A 147 -2.06 -12.37 -18.85
CA ASP A 147 -1.56 -11.78 -20.10
C ASP A 147 -1.09 -12.86 -21.08
N MET A 148 -0.70 -14.02 -20.60
CA MET A 148 -0.27 -15.17 -21.41
C MET A 148 -1.39 -15.79 -22.28
N ARG A 149 -2.64 -15.42 -22.07
CA ARG A 149 -3.79 -15.94 -22.85
C ARG A 149 -4.10 -15.17 -24.12
N ARG A 150 -3.28 -14.18 -24.49
CA ARG A 150 -3.51 -13.32 -25.67
C ARG A 150 -2.44 -13.45 -26.77
N SER A 151 -1.56 -14.42 -26.66
CA SER A 151 -0.61 -14.79 -27.73
C SER A 151 -1.08 -16.02 -28.49
#